data_f1e4672470536c04a4fbc4c3afb5664f
#
_entry.id   f1e4672470536c04a4fbc4c3afb5664f
#
_cell.length_a   1.000
_cell.length_b   1.000
_cell.length_c   1.000
_cell.angle_alpha   90.00
_cell.angle_beta   90.00
_cell.angle_gamma   90.00
#
_symmetry.space_group_name_H-M   'P 1'
#
loop_
_entity.id
_entity.type
_entity.pdbx_description
1 polymer ?
#
loop_
_entity_poly.entity_id
_entity_poly.type
_entity_poly.pdbx_seq_one_letter_code
_entity_poly.pdbx_strand_id
1 'polypeptide(L)'
;MPHLVILYTTNLDRPVDEGGCDMSALCRALADTMLAVRDEDDRQVFPTGGTRVLAYPAAHCAVADGGTAGRAAGGDGDYAFVYLNLRMGRGRSAATHRKVGDALLMATKSHFQPLFSRRHIGVTLQIDEGQEVFDAKHSNLHPLFTPKA
;
A
#
# COMPACT_ATOMS: atom_id res chain seq x y z
N MET A 1 -14.20 5.73 5.05
CA MET A 1 -12.84 6.12 5.44
C MET A 1 -11.84 5.38 4.56
N PRO A 2 -10.78 6.02 4.08
CA PRO A 2 -9.79 5.35 3.24
C PRO A 2 -8.96 4.38 4.07
N HIS A 3 -8.84 3.15 3.58
CA HIS A 3 -7.97 2.13 4.15
C HIS A 3 -7.06 1.60 3.06
N LEU A 4 -5.76 1.70 3.24
CA LEU A 4 -4.78 1.03 2.42
C LEU A 4 -4.31 -0.21 3.16
N VAL A 5 -4.68 -1.36 2.64
CA VAL A 5 -4.28 -2.67 3.17
C VAL A 5 -3.18 -3.24 2.29
N ILE A 6 -2.13 -3.72 2.92
CA ILE A 6 -0.99 -4.37 2.26
C ILE A 6 -0.93 -5.81 2.76
N LEU A 7 -1.09 -6.75 1.84
CA LEU A 7 -0.82 -8.17 2.08
C LEU A 7 0.51 -8.52 1.42
N TYR A 8 1.40 -9.19 2.14
CA TYR A 8 2.73 -9.50 1.61
C TYR A 8 3.26 -10.85 2.12
N THR A 9 4.16 -11.44 1.35
CA THR A 9 4.82 -12.70 1.73
C THR A 9 5.84 -12.48 2.84
N THR A 10 5.86 -13.35 3.85
CA THR A 10 6.68 -13.20 5.06
C THR A 10 8.18 -13.19 4.82
N ASN A 11 8.64 -13.63 3.66
CA ASN A 11 10.05 -13.55 3.29
C ASN A 11 10.56 -12.11 3.10
N LEU A 12 9.64 -11.11 3.10
CA LEU A 12 9.99 -9.69 3.15
C LEU A 12 10.24 -9.16 4.57
N ASP A 13 9.91 -9.90 5.62
CA ASP A 13 10.20 -9.55 7.02
C ASP A 13 11.65 -9.88 7.44
N ARG A 14 12.45 -10.45 6.56
CA ARG A 14 13.88 -10.65 6.79
C ARG A 14 14.61 -9.31 6.98
N PRO A 15 15.79 -9.30 7.59
CA PRO A 15 16.65 -8.12 7.57
C PRO A 15 16.87 -7.57 6.15
N VAL A 16 17.03 -6.27 6.03
CA VAL A 16 17.17 -5.61 4.71
C VAL A 16 18.39 -6.12 3.93
N ASP A 17 19.50 -6.41 4.63
CA ASP A 17 20.71 -7.00 4.06
C ASP A 17 20.52 -8.46 3.59
N GLU A 18 19.53 -9.15 4.13
CA GLU A 18 19.12 -10.51 3.73
C GLU A 18 17.99 -10.53 2.69
N GLY A 19 17.69 -9.40 2.06
CA GLY A 19 16.67 -9.30 1.01
C GLY A 19 15.25 -9.05 1.53
N GLY A 20 15.09 -8.62 2.76
CA GLY A 20 13.85 -8.11 3.33
C GLY A 20 13.67 -6.62 3.07
N CYS A 21 12.60 -6.05 3.62
CA CYS A 21 12.33 -4.62 3.57
C CYS A 21 11.69 -4.13 4.87
N ASP A 22 11.80 -2.82 5.13
CA ASP A 22 11.13 -2.19 6.25
C ASP A 22 9.66 -1.87 5.90
N MET A 23 8.75 -2.75 6.29
CA MET A 23 7.31 -2.58 6.05
C MET A 23 6.72 -1.42 6.87
N SER A 24 7.29 -1.11 8.03
CA SER A 24 6.86 0.06 8.83
C SER A 24 7.20 1.37 8.12
N ALA A 25 8.39 1.46 7.54
CA ALA A 25 8.79 2.61 6.72
C ALA A 25 7.89 2.74 5.48
N LEU A 26 7.55 1.63 4.82
CA LEU A 26 6.61 1.64 3.70
C LEU A 26 5.23 2.17 4.12
N CYS A 27 4.68 1.67 5.23
CA CYS A 27 3.39 2.12 5.75
C CYS A 27 3.41 3.64 6.03
N ARG A 28 4.48 4.15 6.63
CA ARG A 28 4.60 5.59 6.90
C ARG A 28 4.69 6.41 5.61
N ALA A 29 5.53 6.00 4.67
CA ALA A 29 5.69 6.67 3.38
C ALA A 29 4.39 6.73 2.59
N LEU A 30 3.62 5.63 2.57
CA LEU A 30 2.33 5.58 1.88
C LEU A 30 1.27 6.44 2.59
N ALA A 31 1.25 6.47 3.91
CA ALA A 31 0.35 7.34 4.66
C ALA A 31 0.68 8.82 4.40
N ASP A 32 1.95 9.21 4.39
CA ASP A 32 2.38 10.58 4.07
C ASP A 32 2.01 10.95 2.63
N THR A 33 2.19 10.02 1.68
CA THR A 33 1.75 10.18 0.30
C THR A 33 0.24 10.43 0.21
N MET A 34 -0.58 9.62 0.92
CA MET A 34 -2.04 9.82 0.97
C MET A 34 -2.39 11.21 1.51
N LEU A 35 -1.74 11.66 2.57
CA LEU A 35 -2.00 12.98 3.17
C LEU A 35 -1.58 14.14 2.26
N ALA A 36 -0.61 13.92 1.38
CA ALA A 36 -0.11 14.93 0.46
C ALA A 36 -0.95 15.09 -0.81
N VAL A 37 -1.70 14.05 -1.22
CA VAL A 37 -2.47 14.12 -2.48
C VAL A 37 -3.59 15.15 -2.40
N ARG A 38 -3.70 15.94 -3.47
CA ARG A 38 -4.76 16.95 -3.66
C ARG A 38 -5.61 16.62 -4.87
N ASP A 39 -6.91 16.91 -4.77
CA ASP A 39 -7.84 16.81 -5.91
C ASP A 39 -7.62 17.94 -6.94
N GLU A 40 -8.53 18.09 -7.88
CA GLU A 40 -8.45 19.10 -8.94
C GLU A 40 -8.68 20.54 -8.41
N ASP A 41 -9.32 20.66 -7.25
CA ASP A 41 -9.58 21.92 -6.55
C ASP A 41 -8.54 22.22 -5.46
N ASP A 42 -7.40 21.52 -5.47
CA ASP A 42 -6.32 21.61 -4.47
C ASP A 42 -6.75 21.24 -3.04
N ARG A 43 -7.85 20.47 -2.89
CA ARG A 43 -8.31 20.00 -1.59
C ARG A 43 -7.65 18.68 -1.23
N GLN A 44 -7.40 18.48 0.06
CA GLN A 44 -6.86 17.22 0.57
C GLN A 44 -7.85 16.07 0.28
N VAL A 45 -7.39 15.04 -0.45
CA VAL A 45 -8.22 13.89 -0.83
C VAL A 45 -8.58 13.02 0.37
N PHE A 46 -7.63 12.80 1.27
CA PHE A 46 -7.79 11.92 2.42
C PHE A 46 -7.68 12.71 3.73
N PRO A 47 -8.72 12.72 4.58
CA PRO A 47 -8.66 13.42 5.85
C PRO A 47 -7.62 12.75 6.77
N THR A 48 -6.83 13.56 7.47
CA THR A 48 -5.71 13.09 8.31
C THR A 48 -6.18 12.07 9.35
N GLY A 49 -7.23 12.35 10.09
CA GLY A 49 -7.77 11.43 11.10
C GLY A 49 -8.41 10.16 10.54
N GLY A 50 -8.67 10.13 9.22
CA GLY A 50 -9.27 8.98 8.51
C GLY A 50 -8.27 8.09 7.77
N THR A 51 -7.03 8.54 7.59
CA THR A 51 -6.02 7.80 6.82
C THR A 51 -5.42 6.65 7.63
N ARG A 52 -5.40 5.46 7.03
CA ARG A 52 -4.80 4.26 7.62
C ARG A 52 -4.07 3.46 6.56
N VAL A 53 -2.88 2.99 6.91
CA VAL A 53 -2.10 2.03 6.12
C VAL A 53 -1.74 0.88 7.04
N LEU A 54 -2.13 -0.32 6.68
CA LEU A 54 -1.97 -1.52 7.50
C LEU A 54 -1.31 -2.61 6.65
N ALA A 55 -0.24 -3.20 7.14
CA ALA A 55 0.46 -4.29 6.46
C ALA A 55 0.30 -5.60 7.23
N TYR A 56 -0.07 -6.66 6.50
CA TYR A 56 -0.31 -7.99 7.04
C TYR A 56 0.58 -9.02 6.33
N PRO A 57 1.48 -9.69 7.04
CA PRO A 57 2.23 -10.81 6.49
C PRO A 57 1.30 -12.01 6.25
N ALA A 58 1.42 -12.64 5.10
CA ALA A 58 0.73 -13.89 4.82
C ALA A 58 1.46 -15.05 5.53
N ALA A 59 0.84 -15.61 6.55
CA ALA A 59 1.42 -16.75 7.29
C ALA A 59 1.66 -17.98 6.39
N HIS A 60 0.82 -18.14 5.37
CA HIS A 60 0.93 -19.21 4.36
C HIS A 60 0.70 -18.60 2.98
N CYS A 61 1.51 -18.96 2.02
CA CYS A 61 1.38 -18.47 0.65
C CYS A 61 1.91 -19.47 -0.37
N ALA A 62 1.43 -19.30 -1.60
CA ALA A 62 2.04 -19.90 -2.78
C ALA A 62 2.12 -18.82 -3.85
N VAL A 63 3.27 -18.65 -4.46
CA VAL A 63 3.50 -17.64 -5.50
C VAL A 63 3.91 -18.32 -6.79
N ALA A 64 3.16 -18.09 -7.86
CA ALA A 64 3.40 -18.59 -9.20
C ALA A 64 3.68 -20.11 -9.22
N ASP A 65 4.84 -20.52 -9.77
CA ASP A 65 5.26 -21.91 -9.92
C ASP A 65 6.14 -22.43 -8.77
N GLY A 66 6.14 -21.75 -7.63
CA GLY A 66 6.96 -22.11 -6.46
C GLY A 66 8.46 -21.93 -6.68
N GLY A 67 8.86 -21.05 -7.60
CA GLY A 67 10.24 -20.69 -7.83
C GLY A 67 10.96 -21.48 -8.93
N THR A 68 10.27 -22.35 -9.67
CA THR A 68 10.88 -23.19 -10.70
C THR A 68 11.54 -22.36 -11.79
N ALA A 69 10.83 -21.40 -12.38
CA ALA A 69 11.38 -20.53 -13.41
C ALA A 69 12.49 -19.61 -12.87
N GLY A 70 12.35 -19.13 -11.62
CA GLY A 70 13.38 -18.30 -10.98
C GLY A 70 14.71 -19.04 -10.81
N ARG A 71 14.66 -20.31 -10.40
CA ARG A 71 15.86 -21.15 -10.31
C ARG A 71 16.46 -21.45 -11.68
N ALA A 72 15.62 -21.72 -12.67
CA ALA A 72 16.07 -21.93 -14.05
C ALA A 72 16.75 -20.68 -14.65
N ALA A 73 16.34 -19.48 -14.18
CA ALA A 73 16.96 -18.20 -14.57
C ALA A 73 18.21 -17.83 -13.73
N GLY A 74 18.69 -18.73 -12.86
CA GLY A 74 19.88 -18.52 -12.03
C GLY A 74 19.63 -17.84 -10.68
N GLY A 75 18.37 -17.64 -10.30
CA GLY A 75 17.99 -17.14 -8.98
C GLY A 75 17.79 -18.26 -7.95
N ASP A 76 17.39 -17.90 -6.73
CA ASP A 76 17.11 -18.84 -5.64
C ASP A 76 15.69 -19.44 -5.69
N GLY A 77 14.79 -18.86 -6.49
CA GLY A 77 13.39 -19.26 -6.54
C GLY A 77 12.55 -18.80 -5.36
N ASP A 78 13.09 -17.96 -4.49
CA ASP A 78 12.40 -17.39 -3.34
C ASP A 78 11.60 -16.13 -3.75
N TYR A 79 10.45 -16.36 -4.35
CA TYR A 79 9.58 -15.27 -4.82
C TYR A 79 8.97 -14.52 -3.65
N ALA A 80 8.87 -13.18 -3.81
CA ALA A 80 8.09 -12.33 -2.93
C ALA A 80 6.92 -11.71 -3.68
N PHE A 81 5.85 -11.41 -2.96
CA PHE A 81 4.68 -10.75 -3.50
C PHE A 81 4.12 -9.73 -2.51
N VAL A 82 3.69 -8.58 -3.05
CA VAL A 82 3.05 -7.50 -2.30
C VAL A 82 1.79 -7.08 -3.03
N TYR A 83 0.68 -7.15 -2.35
CA TYR A 83 -0.62 -6.69 -2.82
C TYR A 83 -1.08 -5.50 -2.00
N LEU A 84 -1.27 -4.36 -2.64
CA LEU A 84 -1.80 -3.15 -2.03
C LEU A 84 -3.22 -2.91 -2.54
N ASN A 85 -4.16 -2.76 -1.63
CA ASN A 85 -5.53 -2.42 -1.94
C ASN A 85 -5.96 -1.17 -1.18
N LEU A 86 -6.20 -0.08 -1.91
CA LEU A 86 -6.78 1.13 -1.36
C LEU A 86 -8.29 1.13 -1.57
N ARG A 87 -9.05 1.14 -0.50
CA ARG A 87 -10.48 1.37 -0.53
C ARG A 87 -10.77 2.84 -0.24
N MET A 88 -11.40 3.51 -1.21
CA MET A 88 -11.82 4.92 -1.13
C MET A 88 -13.33 5.04 -1.02
N GLY A 89 -13.81 6.14 -0.43
CA GLY A 89 -15.22 6.51 -0.52
C GLY A 89 -15.58 6.98 -1.93
N ARG A 90 -16.85 6.86 -2.28
CA ARG A 90 -17.40 7.31 -3.57
C ARG A 90 -17.37 8.82 -3.76
N GLY A 91 -17.58 9.24 -5.00
CA GLY A 91 -17.80 10.64 -5.37
C GLY A 91 -16.55 11.40 -5.78
N ARG A 92 -15.43 10.72 -5.96
CA ARG A 92 -14.21 11.30 -6.52
C ARG A 92 -14.17 11.12 -8.03
N SER A 93 -13.51 12.04 -8.72
CA SER A 93 -13.35 11.98 -10.17
C SER A 93 -12.37 10.88 -10.59
N ALA A 94 -12.44 10.45 -11.85
CA ALA A 94 -11.45 9.54 -12.42
C ALA A 94 -10.04 10.16 -12.43
N ALA A 95 -9.92 11.49 -12.55
CA ALA A 95 -8.65 12.19 -12.48
C ALA A 95 -8.05 12.12 -11.07
N THR A 96 -8.86 12.31 -10.02
CA THR A 96 -8.43 12.13 -8.63
C THR A 96 -8.00 10.68 -8.38
N HIS A 97 -8.76 9.66 -8.84
CA HIS A 97 -8.38 8.25 -8.69
C HIS A 97 -7.02 7.97 -9.34
N ARG A 98 -6.80 8.46 -10.56
CA ARG A 98 -5.51 8.31 -11.26
C ARG A 98 -4.38 8.98 -10.50
N LYS A 99 -4.57 10.22 -10.05
CA LYS A 99 -3.57 10.97 -9.29
C LYS A 99 -3.16 10.25 -7.99
N VAL A 100 -4.14 9.69 -7.28
CA VAL A 100 -3.90 8.87 -6.09
C VAL A 100 -3.13 7.60 -6.45
N GLY A 101 -3.57 6.89 -7.47
CA GLY A 101 -2.93 5.65 -7.93
C GLY A 101 -1.48 5.87 -8.34
N ASP A 102 -1.22 6.90 -9.15
CA ASP A 102 0.13 7.23 -9.63
C ASP A 102 1.05 7.61 -8.46
N ALA A 103 0.57 8.40 -7.50
CA ALA A 103 1.36 8.80 -6.33
C ALA A 103 1.73 7.60 -5.44
N LEU A 104 0.76 6.73 -5.14
CA LEU A 104 0.99 5.53 -4.34
C LEU A 104 1.89 4.52 -5.07
N LEU A 105 1.70 4.35 -6.38
CA LEU A 105 2.55 3.48 -7.19
C LEU A 105 4.00 3.98 -7.19
N MET A 106 4.20 5.29 -7.35
CA MET A 106 5.54 5.88 -7.32
C MET A 106 6.23 5.65 -5.97
N ALA A 107 5.55 5.90 -4.85
CA ALA A 107 6.08 5.66 -3.51
C ALA A 107 6.41 4.18 -3.28
N THR A 108 5.53 3.28 -3.72
CA THR A 108 5.73 1.83 -3.64
C THR A 108 6.94 1.38 -4.46
N LYS A 109 7.04 1.83 -5.71
CA LYS A 109 8.19 1.50 -6.59
C LYS A 109 9.50 2.00 -6.00
N SER A 110 9.53 3.21 -5.47
CA SER A 110 10.73 3.75 -4.82
C SER A 110 11.18 2.92 -3.62
N HIS A 111 10.23 2.46 -2.80
CA HIS A 111 10.53 1.64 -1.62
C HIS A 111 11.12 0.28 -2.00
N PHE A 112 10.56 -0.39 -3.02
CA PHE A 112 11.00 -1.72 -3.45
C PHE A 112 12.13 -1.70 -4.49
N GLN A 113 12.52 -0.55 -5.01
CA GLN A 113 13.57 -0.45 -6.03
C GLN A 113 14.85 -1.23 -5.72
N PRO A 114 15.40 -1.19 -4.49
CA PRO A 114 16.60 -1.96 -4.15
C PRO A 114 16.41 -3.48 -4.25
N LEU A 115 15.18 -3.97 -4.03
CA LEU A 115 14.87 -5.41 -4.06
C LEU A 115 14.70 -5.95 -5.48
N PHE A 116 14.22 -5.13 -6.43
CA PHE A 116 14.00 -5.56 -7.82
C PHE A 116 15.28 -6.01 -8.54
N SER A 117 16.46 -5.54 -8.09
CA SER A 117 17.76 -5.98 -8.61
C SER A 117 18.31 -7.23 -7.92
N ARG A 118 17.71 -7.66 -6.81
CA ARG A 118 18.26 -8.70 -5.92
C ARG A 118 17.40 -9.95 -5.85
N ARG A 119 16.10 -9.83 -6.16
CA ARG A 119 15.16 -10.95 -6.06
C ARG A 119 13.95 -10.76 -6.98
N HIS A 120 13.25 -11.86 -7.24
CA HIS A 120 11.98 -11.81 -7.95
C HIS A 120 10.86 -11.39 -7.00
N ILE A 121 10.25 -10.24 -7.27
CA ILE A 121 9.17 -9.67 -6.48
C ILE A 121 8.06 -9.15 -7.39
N GLY A 122 6.82 -9.54 -7.09
CA GLY A 122 5.63 -8.99 -7.72
C GLY A 122 4.98 -7.93 -6.81
N VAL A 123 4.56 -6.83 -7.40
CA VAL A 123 3.81 -5.77 -6.70
C VAL A 123 2.55 -5.45 -7.49
N THR A 124 1.40 -5.52 -6.82
CA THR A 124 0.11 -5.12 -7.39
C THR A 124 -0.53 -4.05 -6.52
N LEU A 125 -0.96 -2.95 -7.13
CA LEU A 125 -1.74 -1.90 -6.49
C LEU A 125 -3.10 -1.81 -7.15
N GLN A 126 -4.17 -1.88 -6.35
CA GLN A 126 -5.54 -1.67 -6.79
C GLN A 126 -6.23 -0.62 -5.94
N ILE A 127 -7.17 0.10 -6.56
CA ILE A 127 -8.03 1.07 -5.89
C ILE A 127 -9.48 0.65 -6.13
N ASP A 128 -10.22 0.51 -5.03
CA ASP A 128 -11.65 0.19 -5.06
C ASP A 128 -12.47 1.33 -4.44
N GLU A 129 -13.65 1.58 -5.00
CA GLU A 129 -14.64 2.43 -4.35
C GLU A 129 -15.53 1.60 -3.42
N GLY A 130 -15.67 2.07 -2.17
CA GLY A 130 -16.56 1.43 -1.20
C GLY A 130 -18.03 1.54 -1.62
N GLN A 131 -18.78 0.49 -1.35
CA GLN A 131 -20.23 0.43 -1.56
C GLN A 131 -20.93 0.13 -0.22
N GLU A 132 -20.56 0.88 0.81
CA GLU A 132 -21.11 0.67 2.15
C GLU A 132 -22.63 0.91 2.16
N VAL A 133 -23.36 -0.05 2.70
CA VAL A 133 -24.80 0.09 3.01
C VAL A 133 -25.01 0.59 4.44
N PHE A 134 -24.00 0.49 5.27
CA PHE A 134 -23.94 1.04 6.63
C PHE A 134 -22.49 1.42 6.94
N ASP A 135 -22.28 2.61 7.51
CA ASP A 135 -20.98 3.10 7.93
C ASP A 135 -21.11 3.85 9.25
N ALA A 136 -20.54 3.31 10.31
CA ALA A 136 -20.50 3.93 11.62
C ALA A 136 -19.05 4.16 12.05
N LYS A 137 -18.82 5.33 12.64
CA LYS A 137 -17.50 5.73 13.13
C LYS A 137 -17.57 6.09 14.60
N HIS A 138 -16.71 5.47 15.39
CA HIS A 138 -16.49 5.84 16.78
C HIS A 138 -14.98 6.03 16.96
N SER A 139 -14.55 7.27 17.20
CA SER A 139 -13.14 7.62 17.20
C SER A 139 -12.85 8.85 18.05
N ASN A 140 -11.84 8.76 18.87
CA ASN A 140 -11.25 9.91 19.58
C ASN A 140 -10.03 10.49 18.83
N LEU A 141 -9.66 9.95 17.66
CA LEU A 141 -8.59 10.48 16.82
C LEU A 141 -9.07 11.67 15.97
N HIS A 142 -10.25 11.60 15.38
CA HIS A 142 -10.77 12.64 14.49
C HIS A 142 -10.77 14.05 15.11
N PRO A 143 -11.17 14.22 16.39
CA PRO A 143 -11.16 15.54 17.03
C PRO A 143 -9.78 16.20 17.10
N LEU A 144 -8.69 15.42 17.03
CA LEU A 144 -7.32 15.94 17.06
C LEU A 144 -6.97 16.73 15.78
N PHE A 145 -7.68 16.44 14.68
CA PHE A 145 -7.41 17.00 13.35
C PHE A 145 -8.53 17.91 12.86
N THR A 146 -9.51 18.20 13.70
CA THR A 146 -10.56 19.19 13.42
C THR A 146 -10.09 20.55 13.92
N PRO A 147 -10.15 21.62 13.10
CA PRO A 147 -9.88 22.97 13.60
C PRO A 147 -10.75 23.27 14.81
N LYS A 148 -10.13 23.74 15.89
CA LYS A 148 -10.91 24.29 17.02
C LYS A 148 -11.58 25.56 16.54
N ALA A 149 -12.90 25.63 16.67
CA ALA A 149 -13.68 26.82 16.41
C ALA A 149 -13.25 27.97 17.35
#